data_57dd57a40403e03839a953fc5cf2a10e
#
_entry.id   57dd57a40403e03839a953fc5cf2a10e
#
_cell.length_a   1.000
_cell.length_b   1.000
_cell.length_c   1.000
_cell.angle_alpha   90.00
_cell.angle_beta   90.00
_cell.angle_gamma   90.00
#
_symmetry.space_group_name_H-M   'P 1'
#
loop_
_entity.id
_entity.type
_entity.pdbx_description
1 polymer ?
#
loop_
_entity_poly.entity_id
_entity_poly.type
_entity_poly.pdbx_seq_one_letter_code
_entity_poly.pdbx_strand_id
1 'polypeptide(L)'
;MDYLHQETISFEQAVCWIDKFVDEIEGNRNGLEPYPIALRGINWIKFLSKYHPYILAENKRKWDSSLYAQYQILLDNLEYHLLGNHLLEDAFSLLWAGLYFKDEPIYQKAKGLLLRELEEQLLPDGAHYEQSPMYHCILLDRLLDCYNVSVNNLRFIGQEGLNERLREKAGGMLGHLASVVYKDNTIPLLNDSAEGIAPSPTQLFAYAKRLDMDWEKLPMGACGYRKLMAGHWEAIVDVGDIRASYQPGHSHADTFNYELRIGGKPF
;
A
#
# COMPACT_ATOMS: atom_id res chain seq x y z
N MET A 1 -7.95 -4.52 10.02
CA MET A 1 -8.81 -5.65 9.61
C MET A 1 -8.04 -6.76 8.88
N ASP A 2 -6.70 -6.71 8.90
CA ASP A 2 -5.83 -7.74 8.28
C ASP A 2 -5.98 -9.10 8.94
N TYR A 3 -6.44 -9.12 10.19
CA TYR A 3 -6.73 -10.34 10.94
C TYR A 3 -7.76 -11.26 10.24
N LEU A 4 -8.62 -10.75 9.36
CA LEU A 4 -9.55 -11.58 8.56
C LEU A 4 -8.84 -12.58 7.65
N HIS A 5 -7.55 -12.36 7.36
CA HIS A 5 -6.74 -13.16 6.44
C HIS A 5 -5.68 -14.00 7.14
N GLN A 6 -5.61 -13.94 8.47
CA GLN A 6 -4.67 -14.75 9.25
C GLN A 6 -5.08 -16.22 9.22
N GLU A 7 -4.10 -17.12 9.10
CA GLU A 7 -4.32 -18.58 9.04
C GLU A 7 -5.00 -19.15 10.29
N THR A 8 -4.84 -18.46 11.43
CA THR A 8 -5.42 -18.84 12.72
C THR A 8 -6.90 -18.50 12.85
N ILE A 9 -7.45 -17.71 11.93
CA ILE A 9 -8.85 -17.25 12.00
C ILE A 9 -9.74 -18.12 11.11
N SER A 10 -10.76 -18.72 11.70
CA SER A 10 -11.73 -19.50 10.93
C SER A 10 -12.68 -18.59 10.14
N PHE A 11 -13.31 -19.16 9.11
CA PHE A 11 -14.32 -18.47 8.33
C PHE A 11 -15.48 -17.99 9.23
N GLU A 12 -15.95 -18.82 10.16
CA GLU A 12 -17.06 -18.51 11.06
C GLU A 12 -16.69 -17.36 12.02
N GLN A 13 -15.46 -17.33 12.51
CA GLN A 13 -14.98 -16.21 13.34
C GLN A 13 -14.94 -14.90 12.55
N ALA A 14 -14.44 -14.93 11.31
CA ALA A 14 -14.41 -13.75 10.45
C ALA A 14 -15.82 -13.24 10.13
N VAL A 15 -16.77 -14.14 9.82
CA VAL A 15 -18.18 -13.81 9.60
C VAL A 15 -18.78 -13.15 10.86
N CYS A 16 -18.57 -13.74 12.03
CA CYS A 16 -19.05 -13.19 13.30
C CYS A 16 -18.54 -11.76 13.56
N TRP A 17 -17.27 -11.50 13.26
CA TRP A 17 -16.68 -10.17 13.46
C TRP A 17 -17.20 -9.13 12.46
N ILE A 18 -17.43 -9.52 11.20
CA ILE A 18 -18.03 -8.62 10.21
C ILE A 18 -19.47 -8.29 10.60
N ASP A 19 -20.28 -9.31 10.97
CA ASP A 19 -21.66 -9.12 11.42
C ASP A 19 -21.73 -8.19 12.62
N LYS A 20 -20.94 -8.48 13.64
CA LYS A 20 -20.90 -7.66 14.86
C LYS A 20 -20.53 -6.21 14.55
N PHE A 21 -19.52 -5.99 13.69
CA PHE A 21 -19.12 -4.63 13.29
C PHE A 21 -20.27 -3.91 12.57
N VAL A 22 -20.97 -4.58 11.65
CA VAL A 22 -22.09 -3.98 10.89
C VAL A 22 -23.27 -3.68 11.82
N ASP A 23 -23.56 -4.54 12.80
CA ASP A 23 -24.65 -4.32 13.74
C ASP A 23 -24.39 -3.20 14.75
N GLU A 24 -23.11 -2.96 15.08
CA GLU A 24 -22.72 -1.97 16.08
C GLU A 24 -22.31 -0.61 15.48
N ILE A 25 -22.14 -0.51 14.16
CA ILE A 25 -21.56 0.69 13.51
C ILE A 25 -22.38 1.96 13.70
N GLU A 26 -23.72 1.85 13.81
CA GLU A 26 -24.62 3.00 14.03
C GLU A 26 -24.43 3.61 15.42
N GLY A 27 -24.16 2.77 16.41
CA GLY A 27 -23.95 3.17 17.80
C GLY A 27 -22.49 3.52 18.14
N ASN A 28 -21.56 3.10 17.30
CA ASN A 28 -20.13 3.28 17.53
C ASN A 28 -19.44 3.85 16.29
N ARG A 29 -19.13 5.13 16.32
CA ARG A 29 -18.48 5.84 15.21
C ARG A 29 -16.97 5.64 15.14
N ASN A 30 -16.35 4.92 16.06
CA ASN A 30 -14.93 4.61 16.02
C ASN A 30 -14.61 3.76 14.78
N GLY A 31 -13.56 4.15 14.06
CA GLY A 31 -13.14 3.48 12.83
C GLY A 31 -13.97 3.88 11.59
N LEU A 32 -14.70 5.00 11.65
CA LEU A 32 -15.32 5.65 10.49
C LEU A 32 -14.47 6.80 9.95
N GLU A 33 -13.28 6.99 10.46
CA GLU A 33 -12.26 7.85 9.87
C GLU A 33 -11.81 7.29 8.50
N PRO A 34 -11.35 8.13 7.56
CA PRO A 34 -11.01 7.70 6.21
C PRO A 34 -10.00 6.53 6.14
N TYR A 35 -8.86 6.66 6.78
CA TYR A 35 -7.82 5.62 6.76
C TYR A 35 -8.31 4.24 7.28
N PRO A 36 -8.98 4.13 8.45
CA PRO A 36 -9.64 2.89 8.88
C PRO A 36 -10.65 2.34 7.88
N ILE A 37 -11.46 3.19 7.23
CA ILE A 37 -12.41 2.76 6.19
C ILE A 37 -11.64 2.19 5.00
N ALA A 38 -10.61 2.89 4.52
CA ALA A 38 -9.81 2.47 3.38
C ALA A 38 -9.20 1.08 3.59
N LEU A 39 -8.50 0.88 4.70
CA LEU A 39 -7.91 -0.43 5.03
C LEU A 39 -8.95 -1.53 5.21
N ARG A 40 -10.04 -1.24 5.90
CA ARG A 40 -11.12 -2.21 6.11
C ARG A 40 -11.78 -2.60 4.79
N GLY A 41 -12.02 -1.62 3.93
CA GLY A 41 -12.68 -1.83 2.65
C GLY A 41 -11.94 -2.82 1.76
N ILE A 42 -10.63 -2.62 1.57
CA ILE A 42 -9.79 -3.56 0.81
C ILE A 42 -9.85 -4.96 1.42
N ASN A 43 -9.69 -5.08 2.73
CA ASN A 43 -9.66 -6.39 3.40
C ASN A 43 -11.02 -7.11 3.35
N TRP A 44 -12.12 -6.37 3.47
CA TRP A 44 -13.46 -6.97 3.33
C TRP A 44 -13.72 -7.42 1.90
N ILE A 45 -13.38 -6.64 0.90
CA ILE A 45 -13.55 -7.02 -0.51
C ILE A 45 -12.73 -8.28 -0.81
N LYS A 46 -11.49 -8.36 -0.33
CA LYS A 46 -10.68 -9.59 -0.45
C LYS A 46 -11.36 -10.79 0.21
N PHE A 47 -11.85 -10.64 1.43
CA PHE A 47 -12.56 -11.70 2.14
C PHE A 47 -13.85 -12.13 1.43
N LEU A 48 -14.70 -11.17 1.05
CA LEU A 48 -15.95 -11.42 0.33
C LEU A 48 -15.73 -12.11 -1.01
N SER A 49 -14.67 -11.74 -1.72
CA SER A 49 -14.30 -12.36 -3.00
C SER A 49 -13.80 -13.79 -2.81
N LYS A 50 -12.92 -14.02 -1.83
CA LYS A 50 -12.35 -15.34 -1.52
C LYS A 50 -13.41 -16.35 -1.09
N TYR A 51 -14.33 -15.91 -0.25
CA TYR A 51 -15.35 -16.80 0.37
C TYR A 51 -16.74 -16.67 -0.25
N HIS A 52 -16.85 -16.00 -1.41
CA HIS A 52 -18.12 -15.76 -2.10
C HIS A 52 -19.07 -16.98 -2.15
N PRO A 53 -18.61 -18.22 -2.44
CA PRO A 53 -19.51 -19.37 -2.52
C PRO A 53 -20.07 -19.84 -1.18
N TYR A 54 -19.46 -19.43 -0.07
CA TYR A 54 -19.81 -19.87 1.28
C TYR A 54 -20.60 -18.82 2.05
N ILE A 55 -20.72 -17.60 1.54
CA ILE A 55 -21.42 -16.50 2.21
C ILE A 55 -22.89 -16.52 1.82
N LEU A 56 -23.77 -16.54 2.82
CA LEU A 56 -25.21 -16.46 2.59
C LEU A 56 -25.59 -15.15 1.90
N ALA A 57 -26.52 -15.23 0.95
CA ALA A 57 -26.91 -14.06 0.13
C ALA A 57 -27.44 -12.88 0.98
N GLU A 58 -28.10 -13.17 2.10
CA GLU A 58 -28.57 -12.13 3.04
C GLU A 58 -27.41 -11.41 3.74
N ASN A 59 -26.42 -12.14 4.24
CA ASN A 59 -25.22 -11.59 4.86
C ASN A 59 -24.43 -10.75 3.84
N LYS A 60 -24.26 -11.26 2.64
CA LYS A 60 -23.60 -10.52 1.58
C LYS A 60 -24.30 -9.19 1.30
N ARG A 61 -25.61 -9.17 1.17
CA ARG A 61 -26.36 -7.91 0.96
C ARG A 61 -26.21 -6.94 2.12
N LYS A 62 -26.31 -7.42 3.36
CA LYS A 62 -26.12 -6.62 4.57
C LYS A 62 -24.73 -5.98 4.61
N TRP A 63 -23.70 -6.78 4.39
CA TRP A 63 -22.29 -6.33 4.42
C TRP A 63 -21.94 -5.42 3.26
N ASP A 64 -22.39 -5.72 2.04
CA ASP A 64 -22.21 -4.87 0.88
C ASP A 64 -22.86 -3.49 1.07
N SER A 65 -24.09 -3.45 1.63
CA SER A 65 -24.78 -2.19 1.92
C SER A 65 -24.02 -1.34 2.94
N SER A 66 -23.56 -1.98 4.03
CA SER A 66 -22.74 -1.28 5.05
C SER A 66 -21.42 -0.79 4.48
N LEU A 67 -20.73 -1.65 3.72
CA LEU A 67 -19.44 -1.30 3.12
C LEU A 67 -19.58 -0.16 2.11
N TYR A 68 -20.63 -0.20 1.27
CA TYR A 68 -20.90 0.88 0.31
C TYR A 68 -21.16 2.21 1.02
N ALA A 69 -21.95 2.20 2.11
CA ALA A 69 -22.19 3.41 2.92
C ALA A 69 -20.87 3.96 3.53
N GLN A 70 -19.98 3.09 3.98
CA GLN A 70 -18.65 3.50 4.46
C GLN A 70 -17.82 4.14 3.34
N TYR A 71 -17.89 3.64 2.12
CA TYR A 71 -17.21 4.26 0.98
C TYR A 71 -17.81 5.63 0.60
N GLN A 72 -19.10 5.87 0.84
CA GLN A 72 -19.65 7.22 0.69
C GLN A 72 -19.05 8.17 1.76
N ILE A 73 -18.91 7.71 3.02
CA ILE A 73 -18.23 8.49 4.06
C ILE A 73 -16.78 8.80 3.65
N LEU A 74 -16.05 7.81 3.12
CA LEU A 74 -14.69 8.01 2.63
C LEU A 74 -14.62 9.05 1.52
N LEU A 75 -15.51 8.98 0.53
CA LEU A 75 -15.57 9.94 -0.59
C LEU A 75 -15.79 11.38 -0.14
N ASP A 76 -16.61 11.58 0.90
CA ASP A 76 -16.90 12.89 1.45
C ASP A 76 -15.78 13.43 2.36
N ASN A 77 -14.85 12.58 2.80
CA ASN A 77 -13.85 12.91 3.81
C ASN A 77 -12.41 12.54 3.41
N LEU A 78 -12.09 12.49 2.12
CA LEU A 78 -10.74 12.17 1.64
C LEU A 78 -9.66 13.01 2.35
N GLU A 79 -8.55 12.39 2.69
CA GLU A 79 -7.53 12.97 3.58
C GLU A 79 -6.61 14.00 2.89
N TYR A 80 -7.21 14.94 2.13
CA TYR A 80 -6.49 16.06 1.50
C TYR A 80 -5.72 16.96 2.48
N HIS A 81 -6.09 16.94 3.75
CA HIS A 81 -5.43 17.70 4.80
C HIS A 81 -4.17 17.02 5.34
N LEU A 82 -4.05 15.69 5.14
CA LEU A 82 -2.87 14.91 5.50
C LEU A 82 -1.97 14.66 4.29
N LEU A 83 -2.56 14.44 3.11
CA LEU A 83 -1.82 14.08 1.88
C LEU A 83 -1.02 12.78 2.06
N GLY A 84 0.08 12.65 1.34
CA GLY A 84 1.03 11.57 1.50
C GLY A 84 0.43 10.17 1.35
N ASN A 85 0.94 9.26 2.13
CA ASN A 85 0.48 7.87 2.13
C ASN A 85 -1.01 7.74 2.49
N HIS A 86 -1.59 8.63 3.31
CA HIS A 86 -3.00 8.61 3.69
C HIS A 86 -3.93 8.80 2.50
N LEU A 87 -3.72 9.87 1.72
CA LEU A 87 -4.53 10.12 0.52
C LEU A 87 -4.32 9.05 -0.56
N LEU A 88 -3.13 8.48 -0.64
CA LEU A 88 -2.83 7.39 -1.57
C LEU A 88 -3.53 6.07 -1.13
N GLU A 89 -3.60 5.76 0.17
CA GLU A 89 -4.40 4.62 0.69
C GLU A 89 -5.89 4.80 0.41
N ASP A 90 -6.43 6.01 0.58
CA ASP A 90 -7.81 6.31 0.18
C ASP A 90 -8.04 6.00 -1.30
N ALA A 91 -7.11 6.43 -2.17
CA ALA A 91 -7.20 6.22 -3.61
C ALA A 91 -7.12 4.73 -4.00
N PHE A 92 -6.22 3.97 -3.37
CA PHE A 92 -6.14 2.52 -3.54
C PHE A 92 -7.47 1.86 -3.17
N SER A 93 -8.02 2.19 -2.01
CA SER A 93 -9.27 1.61 -1.54
C SER A 93 -10.46 1.97 -2.42
N LEU A 94 -10.53 3.19 -2.91
CA LEU A 94 -11.57 3.60 -3.86
C LEU A 94 -11.48 2.84 -5.20
N LEU A 95 -10.28 2.48 -5.68
CA LEU A 95 -10.15 1.64 -6.87
C LEU A 95 -10.79 0.26 -6.64
N TRP A 96 -10.51 -0.36 -5.50
CA TRP A 96 -11.13 -1.62 -5.10
C TRP A 96 -12.66 -1.51 -5.03
N ALA A 97 -13.18 -0.44 -4.43
CA ALA A 97 -14.62 -0.18 -4.35
C ALA A 97 -15.26 -0.02 -5.72
N GLY A 98 -14.70 0.83 -6.58
CA GLY A 98 -15.21 1.08 -7.93
C GLY A 98 -15.30 -0.21 -8.75
N LEU A 99 -14.28 -1.05 -8.68
CA LEU A 99 -14.26 -2.34 -9.37
C LEU A 99 -15.25 -3.35 -8.76
N TYR A 100 -15.31 -3.45 -7.44
CA TYR A 100 -16.17 -4.40 -6.73
C TYR A 100 -17.65 -4.08 -6.88
N PHE A 101 -18.05 -2.83 -6.60
CA PHE A 101 -19.42 -2.37 -6.71
C PHE A 101 -19.84 -2.06 -8.14
N LYS A 102 -18.90 -2.06 -9.09
CA LYS A 102 -19.13 -1.67 -10.49
C LYS A 102 -19.61 -0.21 -10.61
N ASP A 103 -19.06 0.63 -9.76
CA ASP A 103 -19.42 2.05 -9.63
C ASP A 103 -18.41 2.91 -10.39
N GLU A 104 -18.84 3.41 -11.56
CA GLU A 104 -17.98 4.21 -12.43
C GLU A 104 -17.57 5.55 -11.80
N PRO A 105 -18.44 6.34 -11.15
CA PRO A 105 -18.07 7.54 -10.41
C PRO A 105 -16.95 7.30 -9.39
N ILE A 106 -17.06 6.25 -8.56
CA ILE A 106 -16.01 5.88 -7.60
C ILE A 106 -14.71 5.51 -8.33
N TYR A 107 -14.81 4.71 -9.38
CA TYR A 107 -13.66 4.32 -10.19
C TYR A 107 -12.94 5.53 -10.82
N GLN A 108 -13.69 6.47 -11.42
CA GLN A 108 -13.09 7.66 -12.05
C GLN A 108 -12.41 8.57 -11.01
N LYS A 109 -13.03 8.70 -9.82
CA LYS A 109 -12.41 9.42 -8.70
C LYS A 109 -11.09 8.76 -8.27
N ALA A 110 -11.09 7.45 -8.06
CA ALA A 110 -9.90 6.67 -7.72
C ALA A 110 -8.80 6.82 -8.78
N LYS A 111 -9.15 6.64 -10.07
CA LYS A 111 -8.22 6.79 -11.19
C LYS A 111 -7.56 8.15 -11.19
N GLY A 112 -8.35 9.23 -11.04
CA GLY A 112 -7.81 10.60 -11.02
C GLY A 112 -6.86 10.85 -9.85
N LEU A 113 -7.20 10.33 -8.67
CA LEU A 113 -6.34 10.40 -7.49
C LEU A 113 -5.05 9.60 -7.68
N LEU A 114 -5.15 8.34 -8.07
CA LEU A 114 -3.98 7.46 -8.25
C LEU A 114 -2.98 8.03 -9.26
N LEU A 115 -3.46 8.52 -10.40
CA LEU A 115 -2.57 9.11 -11.42
C LEU A 115 -1.82 10.33 -10.89
N ARG A 116 -2.48 11.18 -10.10
CA ARG A 116 -1.89 12.38 -9.52
C ARG A 116 -0.93 12.05 -8.38
N GLU A 117 -1.40 11.27 -7.40
CA GLU A 117 -0.63 10.97 -6.20
C GLU A 117 0.61 10.11 -6.50
N LEU A 118 0.51 9.12 -7.41
CA LEU A 118 1.66 8.32 -7.83
C LEU A 118 2.69 9.14 -8.63
N GLU A 119 2.27 10.19 -9.34
CA GLU A 119 3.19 11.10 -9.99
C GLU A 119 3.92 12.01 -9.00
N GLU A 120 3.21 12.51 -7.98
CA GLU A 120 3.75 13.38 -6.95
C GLU A 120 4.65 12.63 -5.96
N GLN A 121 4.20 11.47 -5.50
CA GLN A 121 4.81 10.78 -4.36
C GLN A 121 5.96 9.86 -4.73
N LEU A 122 6.12 9.50 -6.01
CA LEU A 122 7.23 8.65 -6.45
C LEU A 122 8.33 9.47 -7.10
N LEU A 123 9.51 9.41 -6.49
CA LEU A 123 10.70 10.12 -6.94
C LEU A 123 11.30 9.49 -8.21
N PRO A 124 12.15 10.19 -8.95
CA PRO A 124 12.78 9.67 -10.18
C PRO A 124 13.59 8.39 -9.99
N ASP A 125 14.06 8.09 -8.78
CA ASP A 125 14.75 6.85 -8.42
C ASP A 125 13.80 5.75 -7.91
N GLY A 126 12.50 5.94 -8.08
CA GLY A 126 11.45 4.99 -7.68
C GLY A 126 11.13 4.95 -6.19
N ALA A 127 11.81 5.73 -5.36
CA ALA A 127 11.53 5.83 -3.93
C ALA A 127 10.19 6.55 -3.67
N HIS A 128 9.51 6.16 -2.60
CA HIS A 128 8.43 6.98 -2.06
C HIS A 128 9.02 8.23 -1.37
N TYR A 129 8.40 9.38 -1.60
CA TYR A 129 8.94 10.68 -1.20
C TYR A 129 9.00 10.93 0.31
N GLU A 130 8.25 10.17 1.12
CA GLU A 130 8.33 10.23 2.59
C GLU A 130 9.57 9.55 3.17
N GLN A 131 10.41 8.94 2.34
CA GLN A 131 11.73 8.42 2.68
C GLN A 131 11.74 7.32 3.76
N SER A 132 10.60 6.67 4.04
CA SER A 132 10.58 5.50 4.92
C SER A 132 10.63 4.22 4.10
N PRO A 133 11.67 3.38 4.23
CA PRO A 133 11.73 2.07 3.57
C PRO A 133 10.59 1.14 3.93
N MET A 134 10.06 1.22 5.15
CA MET A 134 8.90 0.46 5.58
C MET A 134 7.63 0.90 4.86
N TYR A 135 7.34 2.22 4.83
CA TYR A 135 6.16 2.73 4.10
C TYR A 135 6.28 2.51 2.60
N HIS A 136 7.50 2.58 2.04
CA HIS A 136 7.72 2.18 0.66
C HIS A 136 7.26 0.73 0.39
N CYS A 137 7.56 -0.21 1.27
CA CYS A 137 7.11 -1.60 1.15
C CYS A 137 5.58 -1.73 1.30
N ILE A 138 4.95 -1.00 2.23
CA ILE A 138 3.49 -1.00 2.42
C ILE A 138 2.80 -0.51 1.14
N LEU A 139 3.23 0.64 0.63
CA LEU A 139 2.63 1.24 -0.56
C LEU A 139 2.86 0.42 -1.83
N LEU A 140 4.03 -0.20 -1.95
CA LEU A 140 4.32 -1.13 -3.05
C LEU A 140 3.38 -2.35 -3.02
N ASP A 141 3.12 -2.93 -1.86
CA ASP A 141 2.14 -4.02 -1.70
C ASP A 141 0.74 -3.58 -2.17
N ARG A 142 0.28 -2.41 -1.74
CA ARG A 142 -1.00 -1.84 -2.17
C ARG A 142 -1.05 -1.58 -3.68
N LEU A 143 0.03 -1.07 -4.24
CA LEU A 143 0.13 -0.80 -5.67
C LEU A 143 0.10 -2.08 -6.51
N LEU A 144 0.80 -3.13 -6.08
CA LEU A 144 0.75 -4.46 -6.70
C LEU A 144 -0.66 -5.07 -6.61
N ASP A 145 -1.32 -4.93 -5.47
CA ASP A 145 -2.71 -5.36 -5.29
C ASP A 145 -3.67 -4.61 -6.22
N CYS A 146 -3.52 -3.29 -6.35
CA CYS A 146 -4.32 -2.48 -7.25
C CYS A 146 -4.10 -2.84 -8.71
N TYR A 147 -2.85 -3.08 -9.12
CA TYR A 147 -2.55 -3.59 -10.44
C TYR A 147 -3.22 -4.95 -10.67
N ASN A 148 -3.04 -5.89 -9.72
CA ASN A 148 -3.63 -7.23 -9.81
C ASN A 148 -5.16 -7.20 -9.95
N VAL A 149 -5.85 -6.48 -9.07
CA VAL A 149 -7.32 -6.42 -9.12
C VAL A 149 -7.81 -5.74 -10.40
N SER A 150 -7.09 -4.71 -10.87
CA SER A 150 -7.50 -3.96 -12.05
C SER A 150 -7.31 -4.75 -13.34
N VAL A 151 -6.20 -5.44 -13.54
CA VAL A 151 -5.98 -6.25 -14.77
C VAL A 151 -6.91 -7.46 -14.85
N ASN A 152 -7.32 -8.02 -13.71
CA ASN A 152 -8.22 -9.17 -13.65
C ASN A 152 -9.71 -8.79 -13.64
N ASN A 153 -10.05 -7.50 -13.63
CA ASN A 153 -11.42 -7.00 -13.60
C ASN A 153 -11.61 -5.85 -14.60
N LEU A 154 -11.23 -6.06 -15.86
CA LEU A 154 -11.43 -5.07 -16.92
C LEU A 154 -12.92 -4.79 -17.11
N ARG A 155 -13.32 -3.53 -16.90
CA ARG A 155 -14.73 -3.14 -16.85
C ARG A 155 -15.01 -1.74 -17.37
N PHE A 156 -14.12 -0.80 -17.13
CA PHE A 156 -14.32 0.60 -17.44
C PHE A 156 -13.47 1.05 -18.64
N ILE A 157 -14.00 2.00 -19.42
CA ILE A 157 -13.29 2.56 -20.57
C ILE A 157 -11.98 3.23 -20.11
N GLY A 158 -10.89 2.91 -20.80
CA GLY A 158 -9.55 3.46 -20.52
C GLY A 158 -8.90 2.90 -19.25
N GLN A 159 -9.34 1.74 -18.79
CA GLN A 159 -8.73 1.04 -17.65
C GLN A 159 -7.34 0.50 -18.00
N GLU A 160 -7.10 0.14 -19.27
CA GLU A 160 -5.80 -0.31 -19.76
C GLU A 160 -4.72 0.75 -19.52
N GLY A 161 -5.01 2.03 -19.79
CA GLY A 161 -4.07 3.12 -19.53
C GLY A 161 -3.76 3.32 -18.05
N LEU A 162 -4.72 3.08 -17.14
CA LEU A 162 -4.45 3.04 -15.71
C LEU A 162 -3.53 1.86 -15.37
N ASN A 163 -3.82 0.67 -15.91
CA ASN A 163 -3.03 -0.54 -15.65
C ASN A 163 -1.57 -0.38 -16.08
N GLU A 164 -1.33 0.24 -17.24
CA GLU A 164 0.02 0.56 -17.70
C GLU A 164 0.76 1.48 -16.72
N ARG A 165 0.10 2.52 -16.21
CA ARG A 165 0.69 3.43 -15.23
C ARG A 165 0.95 2.76 -13.87
N LEU A 166 0.01 1.94 -13.38
CA LEU A 166 0.21 1.17 -12.14
C LEU A 166 1.41 0.22 -12.28
N ARG A 167 1.52 -0.48 -13.43
CA ARG A 167 2.65 -1.37 -13.72
C ARG A 167 3.98 -0.61 -13.78
N GLU A 168 4.03 0.53 -14.47
CA GLU A 168 5.21 1.37 -14.58
C GLU A 168 5.69 1.84 -13.21
N LYS A 169 4.77 2.40 -12.41
CA LYS A 169 5.08 2.92 -11.07
C LYS A 169 5.52 1.81 -10.11
N ALA A 170 4.85 0.66 -10.14
CA ALA A 170 5.27 -0.50 -9.36
C ALA A 170 6.65 -1.02 -9.77
N GLY A 171 6.97 -1.04 -11.07
CA GLY A 171 8.29 -1.38 -11.58
C GLY A 171 9.38 -0.44 -11.07
N GLY A 172 9.11 0.85 -11.04
CA GLY A 172 10.01 1.86 -10.43
C GLY A 172 10.25 1.61 -8.95
N MET A 173 9.17 1.38 -8.18
CA MET A 173 9.28 1.07 -6.75
C MET A 173 10.05 -0.24 -6.49
N LEU A 174 9.79 -1.28 -7.27
CA LEU A 174 10.56 -2.55 -7.20
C LEU A 174 12.04 -2.33 -7.51
N GLY A 175 12.36 -1.50 -8.50
CA GLY A 175 13.73 -1.15 -8.87
C GLY A 175 14.46 -0.42 -7.75
N HIS A 176 13.79 0.54 -7.09
CA HIS A 176 14.32 1.21 -5.90
C HIS A 176 14.54 0.22 -4.75
N LEU A 177 13.51 -0.58 -4.43
CA LEU A 177 13.59 -1.58 -3.36
C LEU A 177 14.77 -2.53 -3.58
N ALA A 178 14.97 -3.00 -4.82
CA ALA A 178 16.10 -3.87 -5.18
C ALA A 178 17.47 -3.20 -5.00
N SER A 179 17.52 -1.87 -5.01
CA SER A 179 18.76 -1.11 -4.80
C SER A 179 19.01 -0.84 -3.32
N VAL A 180 17.96 -0.54 -2.53
CA VAL A 180 18.09 -0.14 -1.12
C VAL A 180 18.24 -1.32 -0.16
N VAL A 181 17.66 -2.50 -0.47
CA VAL A 181 17.77 -3.68 0.42
C VAL A 181 19.20 -4.13 0.62
N TYR A 182 19.49 -4.66 1.80
CA TYR A 182 20.74 -5.32 2.10
C TYR A 182 20.87 -6.69 1.39
N LYS A 183 22.07 -7.31 1.43
CA LYS A 183 22.31 -8.63 0.80
C LYS A 183 21.42 -9.74 1.35
N ASP A 184 20.93 -9.62 2.57
CA ASP A 184 19.99 -10.55 3.21
C ASP A 184 18.51 -10.25 2.87
N ASN A 185 18.24 -9.31 1.96
CA ASN A 185 16.92 -8.84 1.60
C ASN A 185 16.12 -8.17 2.73
N THR A 186 16.78 -7.60 3.73
CA THR A 186 16.13 -6.73 4.70
C THR A 186 16.21 -5.27 4.28
N ILE A 187 15.27 -4.45 4.75
CA ILE A 187 15.27 -3.00 4.54
C ILE A 187 16.14 -2.30 5.57
N PRO A 188 16.70 -1.12 5.26
CA PRO A 188 17.27 -0.26 6.29
C PRO A 188 16.15 0.33 7.18
N LEU A 189 16.46 0.50 8.47
CA LEU A 189 15.53 1.05 9.46
C LEU A 189 15.77 2.55 9.66
N LEU A 190 15.86 3.28 8.55
CA LEU A 190 16.01 4.73 8.54
C LEU A 190 14.64 5.41 8.56
N ASN A 191 14.57 6.60 9.10
CA ASN A 191 13.34 7.36 9.30
C ASN A 191 12.29 6.55 10.08
N ASP A 192 11.01 6.70 9.77
CA ASP A 192 9.94 5.95 10.43
C ASP A 192 9.83 4.52 9.85
N SER A 193 10.81 3.67 10.16
CA SER A 193 10.85 2.28 9.70
C SER A 193 11.04 1.29 10.84
N ALA A 194 10.29 0.19 10.80
CA ALA A 194 10.37 -0.90 11.75
C ALA A 194 10.28 -2.26 11.05
N GLU A 195 10.84 -3.30 11.66
CA GLU A 195 10.71 -4.68 11.20
C GLU A 195 9.34 -5.28 11.52
N GLY A 196 8.86 -6.17 10.65
CA GLY A 196 7.64 -6.96 10.90
C GLY A 196 6.32 -6.21 10.71
N ILE A 197 6.34 -4.96 10.25
CA ILE A 197 5.14 -4.15 9.97
C ILE A 197 4.73 -4.32 8.49
N ALA A 198 5.65 -4.05 7.57
CA ALA A 198 5.44 -4.19 6.14
C ALA A 198 5.70 -5.63 5.65
N PRO A 199 5.13 -6.04 4.50
CA PRO A 199 5.60 -7.21 3.79
C PRO A 199 7.10 -7.12 3.50
N SER A 200 7.81 -8.24 3.68
CA SER A 200 9.26 -8.27 3.42
C SER A 200 9.56 -8.06 1.93
N PRO A 201 10.76 -7.54 1.58
CA PRO A 201 11.17 -7.42 0.18
C PRO A 201 11.09 -8.75 -0.58
N THR A 202 11.42 -9.87 0.05
CA THR A 202 11.29 -11.21 -0.54
C THR A 202 9.85 -11.54 -0.94
N GLN A 203 8.88 -11.21 -0.08
CA GLN A 203 7.45 -11.41 -0.38
C GLN A 203 6.99 -10.50 -1.52
N LEU A 204 7.40 -9.24 -1.52
CA LEU A 204 7.06 -8.27 -2.57
C LEU A 204 7.62 -8.66 -3.93
N PHE A 205 8.89 -9.07 -4.00
CA PHE A 205 9.49 -9.57 -5.24
C PHE A 205 8.81 -10.86 -5.73
N ALA A 206 8.48 -11.77 -4.82
CA ALA A 206 7.75 -12.98 -5.17
C ALA A 206 6.33 -12.66 -5.68
N TYR A 207 5.67 -11.66 -5.11
CA TYR A 207 4.36 -11.21 -5.59
C TYR A 207 4.45 -10.58 -6.97
N ALA A 208 5.39 -9.67 -7.19
CA ALA A 208 5.61 -9.05 -8.49
C ALA A 208 5.90 -10.08 -9.59
N LYS A 209 6.70 -11.11 -9.29
CA LYS A 209 6.94 -12.23 -10.23
C LYS A 209 5.67 -13.00 -10.58
N ARG A 210 4.75 -13.22 -9.64
CA ARG A 210 3.44 -13.86 -9.93
C ARG A 210 2.54 -12.99 -10.82
N LEU A 211 2.81 -11.68 -10.87
CA LEU A 211 2.11 -10.72 -11.75
C LEU A 211 2.84 -10.51 -13.08
N ASP A 212 3.82 -11.35 -13.42
CA ASP A 212 4.66 -11.23 -14.62
C ASP A 212 5.29 -9.86 -14.77
N MET A 213 5.73 -9.28 -13.64
CA MET A 213 6.43 -7.99 -13.61
C MET A 213 7.94 -8.20 -13.62
N ASP A 214 8.62 -7.45 -14.46
CA ASP A 214 10.07 -7.30 -14.46
C ASP A 214 10.46 -5.91 -13.95
N TRP A 215 11.64 -5.82 -13.34
CA TRP A 215 12.24 -4.58 -12.89
C TRP A 215 13.76 -4.63 -12.98
N GLU A 216 14.35 -3.47 -13.12
CA GLU A 216 15.80 -3.29 -13.04
C GLU A 216 16.12 -2.47 -11.79
N LYS A 217 17.31 -2.68 -11.22
CA LYS A 217 17.79 -1.83 -10.13
C LYS A 217 17.94 -0.40 -10.60
N LEU A 218 17.33 0.53 -9.88
CA LEU A 218 17.46 1.94 -10.16
C LEU A 218 18.62 2.55 -9.34
N PRO A 219 19.39 3.47 -9.93
CA PRO A 219 20.42 4.19 -9.17
C PRO A 219 19.75 5.08 -8.12
N MET A 220 20.11 4.88 -6.85
CA MET A 220 19.64 5.72 -5.75
C MET A 220 20.22 7.13 -5.86
N GLY A 221 19.41 8.14 -5.56
CA GLY A 221 19.86 9.51 -5.64
C GLY A 221 18.83 10.53 -5.22
N ALA A 222 17.64 10.48 -5.81
CA ALA A 222 16.59 11.45 -5.56
C ALA A 222 16.04 11.36 -4.13
N CYS A 223 15.96 10.16 -3.55
CA CYS A 223 15.55 9.96 -2.16
C CYS A 223 16.59 10.42 -1.12
N GLY A 224 17.82 10.73 -1.53
CA GLY A 224 18.89 11.07 -0.60
C GLY A 224 19.70 9.90 -0.07
N TYR A 225 19.23 8.67 -0.21
CA TYR A 225 19.98 7.50 0.26
C TYR A 225 21.17 7.19 -0.63
N ARG A 226 22.25 6.73 0.01
CA ARG A 226 23.47 6.26 -0.66
C ARG A 226 23.85 4.90 -0.08
N LYS A 227 24.09 3.93 -0.94
CA LYS A 227 24.59 2.61 -0.56
C LYS A 227 26.08 2.51 -0.85
N LEU A 228 26.85 2.20 0.17
CA LEU A 228 28.30 2.05 0.11
C LEU A 228 28.65 0.59 0.38
N MET A 229 29.54 0.04 -0.43
CA MET A 229 29.96 -1.36 -0.31
C MET A 229 31.47 -1.45 -0.44
N ALA A 230 32.10 -2.17 0.50
CA ALA A 230 33.55 -2.43 0.47
C ALA A 230 33.84 -3.79 1.09
N GLY A 231 34.20 -4.78 0.28
CA GLY A 231 34.45 -6.15 0.74
C GLY A 231 33.23 -6.77 1.43
N HIS A 232 33.32 -6.99 2.73
CA HIS A 232 32.22 -7.52 3.55
C HIS A 232 31.40 -6.42 4.29
N TRP A 233 31.71 -5.16 4.04
CA TRP A 233 31.00 -4.01 4.59
C TRP A 233 29.88 -3.56 3.65
N GLU A 234 28.77 -3.19 4.23
CA GLU A 234 27.60 -2.66 3.51
C GLU A 234 26.98 -1.58 4.40
N ALA A 235 26.91 -0.36 3.88
CA ALA A 235 26.32 0.76 4.60
C ALA A 235 25.28 1.46 3.75
N ILE A 236 24.20 1.93 4.37
CA ILE A 236 23.23 2.86 3.78
C ILE A 236 23.26 4.12 4.61
N VAL A 237 23.43 5.25 3.94
CA VAL A 237 23.55 6.58 4.53
C VAL A 237 22.41 7.45 4.01
N ASP A 238 21.73 8.17 4.89
CA ASP A 238 20.81 9.24 4.51
C ASP A 238 21.57 10.56 4.41
N VAL A 239 21.65 11.09 3.18
CA VAL A 239 22.23 12.41 2.88
C VAL A 239 21.21 13.32 2.19
N GLY A 240 19.94 12.98 2.32
CA GLY A 240 18.81 13.70 1.73
C GLY A 240 18.31 14.86 2.57
N ASP A 241 17.52 15.71 1.91
CA ASP A 241 16.71 16.70 2.57
C ASP A 241 15.49 16.04 3.22
N ILE A 242 14.95 16.65 4.26
CA ILE A 242 13.68 16.24 4.88
C ILE A 242 12.56 16.36 3.83
N ARG A 243 11.83 15.27 3.61
CA ARG A 243 10.71 15.17 2.65
C ARG A 243 9.48 14.51 3.31
N ALA A 244 8.25 14.74 2.84
CA ALA A 244 7.89 15.83 1.93
C ALA A 244 7.95 17.16 2.70
N SER A 245 8.50 18.21 2.11
CA SER A 245 8.76 19.47 2.82
C SER A 245 7.52 20.14 3.40
N TYR A 246 6.35 19.87 2.83
CA TYR A 246 5.06 20.39 3.28
C TYR A 246 4.37 19.50 4.33
N GLN A 247 4.78 18.23 4.46
CA GLN A 247 4.20 17.24 5.39
C GLN A 247 5.25 16.17 5.78
N PRO A 248 6.28 16.52 6.55
CA PRO A 248 7.38 15.62 6.87
C PRO A 248 7.03 14.63 8.00
N GLY A 249 5.84 14.01 7.93
CA GLY A 249 5.30 13.18 9.02
C GLY A 249 6.14 11.95 9.37
N HIS A 250 6.83 11.38 8.38
CA HIS A 250 7.64 10.17 8.54
C HIS A 250 9.15 10.44 8.49
N SER A 251 9.57 11.67 8.26
CA SER A 251 10.97 12.04 8.29
C SER A 251 11.40 12.35 9.73
N HIS A 252 12.38 11.60 10.21
CA HIS A 252 13.02 11.85 11.49
C HIS A 252 14.20 12.84 11.31
N ALA A 253 14.94 13.13 12.37
CA ALA A 253 16.18 13.90 12.29
C ALA A 253 17.34 13.02 11.79
N ASP A 254 17.11 12.30 10.69
CA ASP A 254 17.98 11.21 10.20
C ASP A 254 19.00 11.66 9.15
N THR A 255 18.97 12.91 8.72
CA THR A 255 20.01 13.42 7.80
C THR A 255 21.41 13.20 8.39
N PHE A 256 22.27 12.52 7.62
CA PHE A 256 23.57 11.98 8.01
C PHE A 256 23.54 10.78 8.97
N ASN A 257 22.35 10.21 9.23
CA ASN A 257 22.28 8.92 9.89
C ASN A 257 22.71 7.80 8.92
N TYR A 258 23.16 6.68 9.45
CA TYR A 258 23.57 5.54 8.65
C TYR A 258 23.36 4.23 9.39
N GLU A 259 23.12 3.19 8.63
CA GLU A 259 23.21 1.82 9.09
C GLU A 259 24.40 1.12 8.45
N LEU A 260 25.14 0.37 9.28
CA LEU A 260 26.31 -0.38 8.87
C LEU A 260 26.10 -1.88 9.12
N ARG A 261 26.47 -2.69 8.13
CA ARG A 261 26.51 -4.15 8.25
C ARG A 261 27.90 -4.68 7.93
N ILE A 262 28.35 -5.62 8.72
CA ILE A 262 29.65 -6.29 8.54
C ILE A 262 29.39 -7.79 8.43
N GLY A 263 29.73 -8.39 7.26
CA GLY A 263 29.46 -9.81 7.02
C GLY A 263 27.96 -10.14 7.08
N GLY A 264 27.08 -9.20 6.71
CA GLY A 264 25.63 -9.35 6.74
C GLY A 264 24.95 -9.15 8.10
N LYS A 265 25.71 -8.82 9.14
CA LYS A 265 25.17 -8.57 10.50
C LYS A 265 25.19 -7.07 10.80
N PRO A 266 24.15 -6.53 11.47
CA PRO A 266 24.17 -5.16 11.99
C PRO A 266 25.40 -4.94 12.89
N PHE A 267 25.97 -3.73 12.79
CA PHE A 267 27.12 -3.31 13.59
C PHE A 267 26.67 -2.32 14.67
#